data_aaa4b529ae8c8bc455ce9ff226f15c63
#
_entry.id   aaa4b529ae8c8bc455ce9ff226f15c63
#
_cell.length_a   1.000
_cell.length_b   1.000
_cell.length_c   1.000
_cell.angle_alpha   90.00
_cell.angle_beta   90.00
_cell.angle_gamma   90.00
#
_symmetry.space_group_name_H-M   'P 1'
#
loop_
_entity.id
_entity.type
_entity.pdbx_description
1 polymer ?
#
loop_
_entity_poly.entity_id
_entity_poly.type
_entity_poly.pdbx_seq_one_letter_code
_entity_poly.pdbx_strand_id
1 'polypeptide(L)'
;MLRVQMEQGGRTISAYATNEVSISRGLSQRMIALDAYVGRTLVEHYIADGVVLASPTDSTGYSLSAGGPIVCPDVACFVLNPICPHTLQSRPIVLSCREPVTLCVNMKEMREGIQLSIDGQAVCQMHNQERVVITRSAHDGLLVRFPKERNFFSLLKEKLSQWSL
;
A
#
# COMPACT_ATOMS: atom_id res chain seq x y z
N MET A 1 -5.71 -8.48 7.44
CA MET A 1 -4.44 -7.74 7.62
C MET A 1 -3.45 -8.14 6.53
N LEU A 2 -2.44 -7.32 6.27
CA LEU A 2 -1.31 -7.61 5.40
C LEU A 2 -0.17 -8.23 6.23
N ARG A 3 0.54 -9.21 5.66
CA ARG A 3 1.81 -9.70 6.17
C ARG A 3 2.92 -9.22 5.26
N VAL A 4 3.93 -8.59 5.83
CA VAL A 4 5.06 -7.95 5.13
C VAL A 4 6.32 -8.72 5.42
N GLN A 5 7.10 -9.02 4.37
CA GLN A 5 8.39 -9.70 4.49
C GLN A 5 9.40 -9.07 3.54
N MET A 6 10.61 -8.83 4.04
CA MET A 6 11.72 -8.28 3.28
C MET A 6 13.02 -8.83 3.82
N GLU A 7 13.95 -9.13 2.91
CA GLU A 7 15.34 -9.48 3.26
C GLU A 7 16.24 -8.26 3.00
N GLN A 8 16.98 -7.84 4.02
CA GLN A 8 17.90 -6.71 3.91
C GLN A 8 19.14 -6.96 4.77
N GLY A 9 20.33 -6.89 4.15
CA GLY A 9 21.59 -7.07 4.85
C GLY A 9 21.73 -8.40 5.62
N GLY A 10 21.13 -9.48 5.10
CA GLY A 10 21.11 -10.80 5.74
C GLY A 10 20.13 -10.91 6.92
N ARG A 11 19.25 -9.94 7.10
CA ARG A 11 18.19 -9.95 8.13
C ARG A 11 16.83 -10.00 7.47
N THR A 12 15.92 -10.79 8.05
CA THR A 12 14.51 -10.82 7.67
C THR A 12 13.73 -9.77 8.47
N ILE A 13 13.15 -8.82 7.79
CA ILE A 13 12.13 -7.91 8.34
C ILE A 13 10.78 -8.59 8.12
N SER A 14 10.04 -8.82 9.20
CA SER A 14 8.68 -9.40 9.15
C SER A 14 7.76 -8.57 10.03
N ALA A 15 6.65 -8.11 9.45
CA ALA A 15 5.67 -7.27 10.14
C ALA A 15 4.25 -7.53 9.63
N TYR A 16 3.28 -6.94 10.31
CA TYR A 16 1.87 -6.95 9.92
C TYR A 16 1.37 -5.51 9.77
N ALA A 17 0.52 -5.29 8.79
CA ALA A 17 -0.20 -4.04 8.60
C ALA A 17 -1.71 -4.26 8.67
N THR A 18 -2.41 -3.34 9.30
CA THR A 18 -3.88 -3.27 9.29
C THR A 18 -4.36 -2.49 8.08
N ASN A 19 -3.67 -1.40 7.79
CA ASN A 19 -4.02 -0.44 6.75
C ASN A 19 -3.23 -0.69 5.47
N GLU A 20 -1.96 -0.26 5.43
CA GLU A 20 -1.19 -0.23 4.19
C GLU A 20 0.30 -0.50 4.39
N VAL A 21 0.93 -0.84 3.29
CA VAL A 21 2.38 -0.84 3.08
C VAL A 21 2.69 0.15 1.99
N SER A 22 3.59 1.09 2.23
CA SER A 22 3.98 2.06 1.22
C SER A 22 5.49 2.10 1.02
N ILE A 23 5.90 2.30 -0.24
CA ILE A 23 7.26 2.64 -0.61
C ILE A 23 7.20 4.03 -1.24
N SER A 24 7.95 4.96 -0.68
CA SER A 24 7.95 6.36 -1.12
C SER A 24 9.36 6.90 -1.25
N ARG A 25 9.47 8.03 -1.95
CA ARG A 25 10.73 8.77 -2.13
C ARG A 25 11.28 9.41 -0.84
N GLY A 26 10.58 9.26 0.28
CA GLY A 26 10.96 9.87 1.55
C GLY A 26 11.15 11.39 1.42
N LEU A 27 12.29 11.90 1.87
CA LEU A 27 12.63 13.32 1.77
C LEU A 27 13.21 13.74 0.41
N SER A 28 13.45 12.80 -0.51
CA SER A 28 13.94 13.12 -1.86
C SER A 28 12.87 13.86 -2.66
N GLN A 29 13.28 14.88 -3.43
CA GLN A 29 12.37 15.57 -4.35
C GLN A 29 12.22 14.86 -5.72
N ARG A 30 12.99 13.78 -5.94
CA ARG A 30 12.98 13.05 -7.20
C ARG A 30 12.08 11.82 -7.08
N MET A 31 11.29 11.56 -8.11
CA MET A 31 10.46 10.36 -8.23
C MET A 31 11.32 9.09 -8.17
N ILE A 32 10.70 8.02 -7.75
CA ILE A 32 11.29 6.69 -7.69
C ILE A 32 10.69 5.78 -8.75
N ALA A 33 11.45 4.78 -9.16
CA ALA A 33 10.96 3.73 -10.05
C ALA A 33 10.77 2.44 -9.27
N LEU A 34 9.58 1.86 -9.39
CA LEU A 34 9.15 0.65 -8.69
C LEU A 34 8.49 -0.31 -9.66
N ASP A 35 8.87 -1.58 -9.58
CA ASP A 35 8.18 -2.67 -10.26
C ASP A 35 7.23 -3.36 -9.30
N ALA A 36 5.98 -3.55 -9.72
CA ALA A 36 4.98 -4.29 -8.97
C ALA A 36 4.65 -5.62 -9.65
N TYR A 37 4.73 -6.69 -8.89
CA TYR A 37 4.44 -8.06 -9.35
C TYR A 37 3.28 -8.65 -8.55
N VAL A 38 2.44 -9.46 -9.23
CA VAL A 38 1.48 -10.36 -8.62
C VAL A 38 1.91 -11.79 -8.94
N GLY A 39 2.27 -12.55 -7.93
CA GLY A 39 2.97 -13.81 -8.11
C GLY A 39 4.28 -13.60 -8.86
N ARG A 40 4.37 -14.12 -10.11
CA ARG A 40 5.55 -13.95 -10.98
C ARG A 40 5.31 -12.96 -12.12
N THR A 41 4.12 -12.38 -12.22
CA THR A 41 3.72 -11.51 -13.33
C THR A 41 4.01 -10.07 -12.97
N LEU A 42 4.81 -9.37 -13.79
CA LEU A 42 4.94 -7.91 -13.71
C LEU A 42 3.61 -7.28 -14.10
N VAL A 43 3.02 -6.53 -13.18
CA VAL A 43 1.73 -5.85 -13.38
C VAL A 43 1.96 -4.45 -13.91
N GLU A 44 2.93 -3.74 -13.32
CA GLU A 44 3.16 -2.34 -13.66
C GLU A 44 4.60 -1.91 -13.30
N HIS A 45 5.12 -0.96 -14.06
CA HIS A 45 6.35 -0.23 -13.77
C HIS A 45 5.99 1.21 -13.44
N TYR A 46 6.09 1.57 -12.18
CA TYR A 46 5.74 2.91 -11.70
C TYR A 46 6.95 3.85 -11.70
N ILE A 47 6.75 5.07 -12.23
CA ILE A 47 7.59 6.23 -11.96
C ILE A 47 6.70 7.21 -11.22
N ALA A 48 6.92 7.38 -9.91
CA ALA A 48 5.99 8.06 -9.02
C ALA A 48 6.69 8.63 -7.77
N ASP A 49 5.98 9.36 -6.94
CA ASP A 49 6.43 9.70 -5.59
C ASP A 49 6.46 8.47 -4.67
N GLY A 50 5.70 7.44 -5.01
CA GLY A 50 5.64 6.17 -4.31
C GLY A 50 4.52 5.26 -4.81
N VAL A 51 4.36 4.14 -4.11
CA VAL A 51 3.28 3.18 -4.30
C VAL A 51 2.76 2.72 -2.95
N VAL A 52 1.45 2.62 -2.81
CA VAL A 52 0.75 2.06 -1.65
C VAL A 52 0.11 0.74 -2.03
N LEU A 53 0.33 -0.30 -1.23
CA LEU A 53 -0.48 -1.51 -1.23
C LEU A 53 -1.37 -1.49 0.01
N ALA A 54 -2.65 -1.28 -0.20
CA ALA A 54 -3.64 -1.08 0.83
C ALA A 54 -4.51 -2.31 1.05
N SER A 55 -4.90 -2.54 2.30
CA SER A 55 -6.03 -3.40 2.64
C SER A 55 -7.36 -2.67 2.38
N PRO A 56 -8.51 -3.37 2.38
CA PRO A 56 -9.81 -2.70 2.31
C PRO A 56 -10.03 -1.67 3.43
N THR A 57 -9.41 -1.86 4.59
CA THR A 57 -9.50 -0.91 5.72
C THR A 57 -8.92 0.46 5.35
N ASP A 58 -7.77 0.48 4.67
CA ASP A 58 -7.13 1.73 4.23
C ASP A 58 -7.80 2.37 3.01
N SER A 59 -8.76 1.70 2.37
CA SER A 59 -9.47 2.27 1.22
C SER A 59 -10.19 3.58 1.52
N THR A 60 -10.41 3.89 2.80
CA THR A 60 -10.94 5.18 3.29
C THR A 60 -9.88 6.04 3.98
N GLY A 61 -8.62 5.65 3.92
CA GLY A 61 -7.46 6.31 4.53
C GLY A 61 -6.47 6.87 3.49
N TYR A 62 -5.21 6.45 3.61
CA TYR A 62 -4.14 6.94 2.74
C TYR A 62 -4.35 6.58 1.27
N SER A 63 -4.82 5.36 1.00
CA SER A 63 -5.16 4.92 -0.35
C SER A 63 -6.22 5.82 -1.02
N LEU A 64 -7.25 6.26 -0.27
CA LEU A 64 -8.25 7.20 -0.79
C LEU A 64 -7.62 8.54 -1.18
N SER A 65 -6.75 9.09 -0.30
CA SER A 65 -6.05 10.34 -0.55
C SER A 65 -5.13 10.28 -1.77
N ALA A 66 -4.60 9.10 -2.08
CA ALA A 66 -3.81 8.83 -3.29
C ALA A 66 -4.68 8.51 -4.52
N GLY A 67 -6.02 8.68 -4.46
CA GLY A 67 -6.93 8.46 -5.58
C GLY A 67 -7.42 7.03 -5.74
N GLY A 68 -7.23 6.19 -4.74
CA GLY A 68 -7.72 4.80 -4.73
C GLY A 68 -9.24 4.69 -4.58
N PRO A 69 -9.83 3.56 -4.98
CA PRO A 69 -11.26 3.32 -4.82
C PRO A 69 -11.62 3.02 -3.36
N ILE A 70 -12.85 3.34 -3.00
CA ILE A 70 -13.44 2.89 -1.73
C ILE A 70 -13.83 1.41 -1.88
N VAL A 71 -13.38 0.59 -0.94
CA VAL A 71 -13.64 -0.84 -0.89
C VAL A 71 -14.33 -1.18 0.42
N CYS A 72 -15.39 -2.02 0.35
CA CYS A 72 -16.06 -2.52 1.54
C CYS A 72 -15.10 -3.39 2.37
N PRO A 73 -15.10 -3.28 3.70
CA PRO A 73 -14.14 -3.99 4.57
C PRO A 73 -14.19 -5.51 4.50
N ASP A 74 -15.31 -6.08 4.04
CA ASP A 74 -15.55 -7.51 3.89
C ASP A 74 -15.03 -8.10 2.56
N VAL A 75 -14.58 -7.24 1.63
CA VAL A 75 -14.02 -7.69 0.35
C VAL A 75 -12.58 -8.16 0.52
N ALA A 76 -12.31 -9.41 0.16
CA ALA A 76 -10.96 -9.99 0.24
C ALA A 76 -10.09 -9.58 -0.95
N CYS A 77 -9.50 -8.39 -0.90
CA CYS A 77 -8.64 -7.83 -1.94
C CYS A 77 -7.49 -7.00 -1.37
N PHE A 78 -6.59 -6.59 -2.26
CA PHE A 78 -5.62 -5.52 -2.06
C PHE A 78 -5.90 -4.40 -3.06
N VAL A 79 -5.54 -3.17 -2.71
CA VAL A 79 -5.54 -2.04 -3.63
C VAL A 79 -4.10 -1.60 -3.84
N LEU A 80 -3.59 -1.78 -5.05
CA LEU A 80 -2.29 -1.29 -5.49
C LEU A 80 -2.49 0.10 -6.09
N ASN A 81 -1.93 1.11 -5.45
CA ASN A 81 -2.22 2.49 -5.78
C ASN A 81 -0.93 3.32 -5.92
N PRO A 82 -0.63 3.92 -7.08
CA PRO A 82 0.50 4.83 -7.22
C PRO A 82 0.23 6.17 -6.51
N ILE A 83 1.28 6.77 -5.96
CA ILE A 83 1.27 8.11 -5.35
C ILE A 83 1.86 9.10 -6.35
N CYS A 84 1.08 10.05 -6.83
CA CYS A 84 1.50 11.07 -7.80
C CYS A 84 2.31 10.48 -8.97
N PRO A 85 1.78 9.52 -9.75
CA PRO A 85 2.50 8.91 -10.85
C PRO A 85 2.79 9.94 -11.96
N HIS A 86 3.94 9.79 -12.61
CA HIS A 86 4.34 10.64 -13.72
C HIS A 86 3.48 10.42 -14.98
N THR A 87 2.92 9.22 -15.14
CA THR A 87 2.11 8.88 -16.31
C THR A 87 0.63 9.09 -16.02
N LEU A 88 -0.09 9.73 -16.95
CA LEU A 88 -1.54 9.92 -16.84
C LEU A 88 -2.34 8.61 -16.97
N GLN A 89 -1.72 7.53 -17.39
CA GLN A 89 -2.35 6.23 -17.62
C GLN A 89 -2.34 5.33 -16.38
N SER A 90 -1.44 5.57 -15.42
CA SER A 90 -1.40 4.80 -14.18
C SER A 90 -2.70 4.96 -13.39
N ARG A 91 -3.26 3.85 -12.99
CA ARG A 91 -4.51 3.80 -12.23
C ARG A 91 -4.36 2.87 -11.04
N PRO A 92 -5.11 3.08 -9.96
CA PRO A 92 -5.23 2.10 -8.90
C PRO A 92 -5.77 0.78 -9.44
N ILE A 93 -5.21 -0.33 -8.96
CA ILE A 93 -5.60 -1.67 -9.37
C ILE A 93 -6.11 -2.43 -8.14
N VAL A 94 -7.31 -2.99 -8.23
CA VAL A 94 -7.86 -3.91 -7.22
C VAL A 94 -7.40 -5.33 -7.56
N LEU A 95 -6.66 -5.94 -6.65
CA LEU A 95 -6.04 -7.25 -6.81
C LEU A 95 -6.67 -8.27 -5.89
N SER A 96 -6.76 -9.53 -6.34
CA SER A 96 -7.07 -10.63 -5.42
C SER A 96 -5.95 -10.78 -4.38
N CYS A 97 -6.31 -10.98 -3.11
CA CYS A 97 -5.34 -11.24 -2.05
C CYS A 97 -4.85 -12.71 -1.98
N ARG A 98 -5.11 -13.52 -3.01
CA ARG A 98 -4.69 -14.94 -3.08
C ARG A 98 -3.22 -15.10 -3.44
N GLU A 99 -2.72 -14.20 -4.29
CA GLU A 99 -1.33 -14.19 -4.73
C GLU A 99 -0.52 -13.16 -3.96
N PRO A 100 0.77 -13.40 -3.70
CA PRO A 100 1.65 -12.40 -3.13
C PRO A 100 1.83 -11.22 -4.08
N VAL A 101 1.88 -10.02 -3.52
CA VAL A 101 2.31 -8.82 -4.22
C VAL A 101 3.75 -8.51 -3.83
N THR A 102 4.61 -8.34 -4.82
CA THR A 102 6.01 -7.95 -4.60
C THR A 102 6.23 -6.56 -5.18
N LEU A 103 6.73 -5.66 -4.36
CA LEU A 103 7.19 -4.35 -4.78
C LEU A 103 8.73 -4.34 -4.77
N CYS A 104 9.33 -3.98 -5.90
CA CYS A 104 10.77 -3.97 -6.11
C CYS A 104 11.24 -2.57 -6.48
N VAL A 105 12.27 -2.06 -5.81
CA VAL A 105 12.92 -0.81 -6.22
C VAL A 105 13.73 -1.08 -7.50
N ASN A 106 13.43 -0.36 -8.58
CA ASN A 106 14.08 -0.53 -9.89
C ASN A 106 14.64 0.81 -10.41
N MET A 107 15.73 1.26 -9.81
CA MET A 107 16.37 2.53 -10.13
C MET A 107 17.61 2.32 -10.98
N LYS A 108 17.77 3.13 -12.05
CA LYS A 108 19.00 3.12 -12.86
C LYS A 108 20.21 3.72 -12.15
N GLU A 109 19.98 4.64 -11.25
CA GLU A 109 21.00 5.29 -10.43
C GLU A 109 20.79 4.95 -8.97
N MET A 110 21.89 4.73 -8.22
CA MET A 110 21.81 4.58 -6.76
C MET A 110 21.26 5.87 -6.16
N ARG A 111 20.17 5.74 -5.38
CA ARG A 111 19.55 6.86 -4.67
C ARG A 111 19.31 6.46 -3.23
N GLU A 112 19.56 7.40 -2.34
CA GLU A 112 19.25 7.27 -0.93
C GLU A 112 17.84 7.84 -0.66
N GLY A 113 17.24 7.41 0.44
CA GLY A 113 16.01 7.99 0.97
C GLY A 113 14.71 7.33 0.50
N ILE A 114 14.77 6.20 -0.23
CA ILE A 114 13.55 5.44 -0.51
C ILE A 114 13.09 4.78 0.79
N GLN A 115 11.87 5.09 1.22
CA GLN A 115 11.36 4.72 2.53
C GLN A 115 10.28 3.63 2.40
N LEU A 116 10.49 2.51 3.10
CA LEU A 116 9.42 1.56 3.40
C LEU A 116 8.70 2.00 4.66
N SER A 117 7.37 2.11 4.58
CA SER A 117 6.51 2.39 5.72
C SER A 117 5.39 1.36 5.84
N ILE A 118 4.97 1.09 7.07
CA ILE A 118 3.89 0.14 7.41
C ILE A 118 2.95 0.86 8.38
N ASP A 119 1.66 0.92 8.05
CA ASP A 119 0.64 1.66 8.83
C ASP A 119 1.11 3.09 9.18
N GLY A 120 1.67 3.80 8.20
CA GLY A 120 2.20 5.16 8.35
C GLY A 120 3.52 5.28 9.11
N GLN A 121 4.10 4.19 9.62
CA GLN A 121 5.36 4.21 10.37
C GLN A 121 6.54 3.81 9.47
N ALA A 122 7.58 4.63 9.46
CA ALA A 122 8.83 4.34 8.76
C ALA A 122 9.52 3.11 9.37
N VAL A 123 9.84 2.13 8.55
CA VAL A 123 10.48 0.87 8.97
C VAL A 123 11.95 0.84 8.60
N CYS A 124 12.28 1.06 7.33
CA CYS A 124 13.64 1.08 6.84
C CYS A 124 13.76 1.87 5.53
N GLN A 125 14.99 2.21 5.17
CA GLN A 125 15.31 2.67 3.83
C GLN A 125 15.51 1.47 2.91
N MET A 126 15.04 1.58 1.68
CA MET A 126 15.22 0.57 0.64
C MET A 126 16.25 1.02 -0.39
N HIS A 127 16.98 0.06 -0.92
CA HIS A 127 17.97 0.25 -1.96
C HIS A 127 17.53 -0.37 -3.29
N ASN A 128 18.27 -0.06 -4.35
CA ASN A 128 17.98 -0.63 -5.67
C ASN A 128 18.00 -2.17 -5.63
N GLN A 129 17.05 -2.79 -6.33
CA GLN A 129 16.79 -4.23 -6.39
C GLN A 129 16.29 -4.88 -5.10
N GLU A 130 16.16 -4.14 -4.01
CA GLU A 130 15.50 -4.67 -2.82
C GLU A 130 13.99 -4.81 -3.05
N ARG A 131 13.43 -5.85 -2.40
CA ARG A 131 12.05 -6.28 -2.62
C ARG A 131 11.34 -6.44 -1.29
N VAL A 132 10.11 -6.01 -1.25
CA VAL A 132 9.18 -6.34 -0.18
C VAL A 132 8.07 -7.23 -0.73
N VAL A 133 7.81 -8.32 -0.05
CA VAL A 133 6.74 -9.28 -0.39
C VAL A 133 5.60 -9.09 0.58
N ILE A 134 4.42 -8.84 0.05
CA ILE A 134 3.21 -8.61 0.83
C ILE A 134 2.20 -9.71 0.50
N THR A 135 1.67 -10.35 1.54
CA THR A 135 0.67 -11.40 1.43
C THR A 135 -0.52 -11.10 2.34
N ARG A 136 -1.63 -11.79 2.12
CA ARG A 136 -2.70 -11.81 3.11
C ARG A 136 -2.19 -12.49 4.39
N SER A 137 -2.38 -11.83 5.52
CA SER A 137 -2.08 -12.42 6.83
C SER A 137 -3.03 -13.60 7.11
N ALA A 138 -2.51 -14.61 7.83
CA ALA A 138 -3.35 -15.65 8.43
C ALA A 138 -4.14 -15.11 9.65
N HIS A 139 -3.77 -13.94 10.16
CA HIS A 139 -4.45 -13.27 11.27
C HIS A 139 -5.37 -12.18 10.73
N ASP A 140 -6.60 -12.15 11.23
CA ASP A 140 -7.55 -11.09 10.95
C ASP A 140 -7.54 -10.07 12.09
N GLY A 141 -7.69 -8.78 11.76
CA GLY A 141 -7.96 -7.74 12.74
C GLY A 141 -9.44 -7.81 13.14
N LEU A 142 -9.73 -7.97 14.43
CA LEU A 142 -11.09 -7.98 14.95
C LEU A 142 -11.45 -6.59 15.46
N LEU A 143 -12.49 -5.98 14.86
CA LEU A 143 -13.06 -4.73 15.34
C LEU A 143 -14.24 -5.01 16.25
N VAL A 144 -14.13 -4.58 17.50
CA VAL A 144 -15.26 -4.64 18.45
C VAL A 144 -16.24 -3.51 18.10
N ARG A 145 -17.49 -3.86 17.81
CA ARG A 145 -18.57 -2.90 17.55
C ARG A 145 -19.61 -2.95 18.65
N PHE A 146 -20.10 -1.79 19.03
CA PHE A 146 -21.20 -1.67 19.98
C PHE A 146 -22.55 -1.67 19.27
N PRO A 147 -23.64 -2.18 19.90
CA PRO A 147 -24.95 -2.40 19.24
C PRO A 147 -25.61 -1.17 18.60
N LYS A 148 -25.18 0.04 18.97
CA LYS A 148 -25.71 1.31 18.46
C LYS A 148 -24.83 1.92 17.36
N GLU A 149 -23.80 1.23 16.90
CA GLU A 149 -22.90 1.76 15.86
C GLU A 149 -23.58 1.80 14.48
N ARG A 150 -23.26 2.83 13.75
CA ARG A 150 -23.70 3.02 12.37
C ARG A 150 -23.01 1.99 11.46
N ASN A 151 -23.70 1.58 10.41
CA ASN A 151 -23.11 0.71 9.39
C ASN A 151 -22.02 1.46 8.59
N PHE A 152 -21.20 0.71 7.86
CA PHE A 152 -20.11 1.24 7.05
C PHE A 152 -20.54 2.40 6.13
N PHE A 153 -21.66 2.25 5.41
CA PHE A 153 -22.10 3.23 4.43
C PHE A 153 -22.58 4.54 5.08
N SER A 154 -23.22 4.44 6.24
CA SER A 154 -23.65 5.64 7.00
C SER A 154 -22.44 6.43 7.50
N LEU A 155 -21.41 5.74 8.02
CA LEU A 155 -20.17 6.38 8.46
C LEU A 155 -19.39 6.97 7.28
N LEU A 156 -19.34 6.26 6.18
CA LEU A 156 -18.68 6.72 4.95
C LEU A 156 -19.31 8.03 4.45
N LYS A 157 -20.63 8.06 4.32
CA LYS A 157 -21.37 9.26 3.88
C LYS A 157 -21.11 10.45 4.79
N GLU A 158 -21.12 10.24 6.10
CA GLU A 158 -20.86 11.30 7.07
C GLU A 158 -19.42 11.85 6.93
N LYS A 159 -18.43 10.97 6.87
CA LYS A 159 -17.02 11.38 6.74
C LYS A 159 -16.76 12.11 5.42
N LEU A 160 -17.25 11.60 4.31
CA LEU A 160 -17.07 12.25 3.00
C LEU A 160 -17.76 13.62 2.94
N SER A 161 -18.91 13.80 3.60
CA SER A 161 -19.59 15.11 3.65
C SER A 161 -18.86 16.13 4.53
N GLN A 162 -18.12 15.71 5.54
CA GLN A 162 -17.31 16.60 6.38
C GLN A 162 -16.06 17.15 5.67
N TRP A 163 -15.62 16.50 4.58
CA TRP A 163 -14.46 16.92 3.77
C TRP A 163 -14.84 17.81 2.59
N SER A 164 -16.12 18.14 2.45
CA SER A 164 -16.67 18.97 1.38
C SER A 164 -16.83 20.46 1.80
N LEU A 165 -15.96 20.95 2.70
CA LEU A 165 -15.93 22.36 3.13
C LEU A 165 -14.79 23.10 2.45
#